data_59b88c2756ab95a4338ba8a8aed11e71
#
_entry.id   59b88c2756ab95a4338ba8a8aed11e71
#
_cell.length_a   1.000
_cell.length_b   1.000
_cell.length_c   1.000
_cell.angle_alpha   90.00
_cell.angle_beta   90.00
_cell.angle_gamma   90.00
#
_symmetry.space_group_name_H-M   'P 1'
#
loop_
_entity.id
_entity.type
_entity.pdbx_description
1 polymer ?
#
loop_
_entity_poly.entity_id
_entity_poly.type
_entity_poly.pdbx_seq_one_letter_code
_entity_poly.pdbx_strand_id
1 'polypeptide(L)'
;MKILAKLSHEETKKVYNIIEKKLALENLEKCLVGQEKKKELYIKCKKEKEEIELQYEKWWDYMICKYQLQDYPYAELTVDAIGETIQLV
;
A
#
# COMPACT_ATOMS: atom_id res chain seq x y z
N MET A 1 14.93 3.39 -13.84
CA MET A 1 14.02 4.04 -12.86
C MET A 1 14.67 5.29 -12.28
N LYS A 2 13.91 6.34 -12.14
CA LYS A 2 14.41 7.60 -11.61
C LYS A 2 13.99 7.78 -10.16
N ILE A 3 14.95 8.10 -9.29
CA ILE A 3 14.67 8.40 -7.88
C ILE A 3 14.14 9.83 -7.80
N LEU A 4 12.93 9.99 -7.24
CA LEU A 4 12.28 11.28 -7.11
C LEU A 4 12.38 11.86 -5.69
N ALA A 5 12.43 11.01 -4.67
CA ALA A 5 12.48 11.45 -3.30
C ALA A 5 13.14 10.38 -2.42
N LYS A 6 13.79 10.83 -1.36
CA LYS A 6 14.37 9.96 -0.35
C LYS A 6 13.51 10.02 0.90
N LEU A 7 13.02 8.86 1.34
CA LEU A 7 12.11 8.76 2.48
C LEU A 7 12.88 8.69 3.80
N SER A 8 12.24 9.11 4.88
CA SER A 8 12.74 8.83 6.21
C SER A 8 12.51 7.35 6.53
N HIS A 9 13.25 6.84 7.51
CA HIS A 9 13.07 5.45 7.96
C HIS A 9 11.65 5.19 8.47
N GLU A 10 11.07 6.14 9.20
CA GLU A 10 9.71 6.03 9.72
C GLU A 10 8.66 5.99 8.61
N GLU A 11 8.82 6.82 7.59
CA GLU A 11 7.93 6.84 6.43
C GLU A 11 7.98 5.51 5.69
N THR A 12 9.17 4.99 5.47
CA THR A 12 9.38 3.71 4.80
C THR A 12 8.80 2.56 5.60
N LYS A 13 9.02 2.54 6.91
CA LYS A 13 8.50 1.51 7.80
C LYS A 13 6.96 1.48 7.77
N LYS A 14 6.35 2.65 7.78
CA LYS A 14 4.89 2.77 7.75
C LYS A 14 4.30 2.19 6.47
N VAL A 15 4.83 2.56 5.30
CA VAL A 15 4.33 2.03 4.03
C VAL A 15 4.65 0.55 3.87
N TYR A 16 5.79 0.09 4.34
CA TYR A 16 6.15 -1.32 4.31
C TYR A 16 5.14 -2.16 5.09
N ASN A 17 4.76 -1.72 6.29
CA ASN A 17 3.76 -2.39 7.10
C ASN A 17 2.38 -2.42 6.41
N ILE A 18 2.01 -1.34 5.75
CA ILE A 18 0.76 -1.27 4.97
C ILE A 18 0.79 -2.29 3.82
N ILE A 19 1.86 -2.34 3.07
CA ILE A 19 2.03 -3.26 1.94
C ILE A 19 1.99 -4.72 2.40
N GLU A 20 2.70 -5.06 3.48
CA GLU A 20 2.70 -6.42 4.02
C GLU A 20 1.31 -6.84 4.48
N LYS A 21 0.60 -5.96 5.17
CA LYS A 21 -0.76 -6.24 5.64
C LYS A 21 -1.71 -6.42 4.45
N LYS A 22 -1.58 -5.60 3.42
CA LYS A 22 -2.37 -5.72 2.19
C LYS A 22 -2.15 -7.07 1.51
N LEU A 23 -0.90 -7.50 1.38
CA LEU A 23 -0.58 -8.79 0.78
C LEU A 23 -1.12 -9.95 1.59
N ALA A 24 -1.02 -9.88 2.93
CA ALA A 24 -1.56 -10.91 3.82
C ALA A 24 -3.09 -11.02 3.68
N LEU A 25 -3.79 -9.90 3.58
CA LEU A 25 -5.25 -9.88 3.39
C LEU A 25 -5.65 -10.41 2.01
N GLU A 26 -4.91 -10.10 0.96
CA GLU A 26 -5.14 -10.64 -0.38
C GLU A 26 -4.97 -12.15 -0.40
N ASN A 27 -3.95 -12.68 0.26
CA ASN A 27 -3.73 -14.12 0.36
C ASN A 27 -4.84 -14.81 1.15
N LEU A 28 -5.28 -14.21 2.26
CA LEU A 28 -6.38 -14.74 3.06
C LEU A 28 -7.68 -14.76 2.26
N GLU A 29 -7.97 -13.70 1.51
CA GLU A 29 -9.14 -13.62 0.65
C GLU A 29 -9.16 -14.76 -0.37
N LYS A 30 -8.03 -15.03 -1.01
CA LYS A 30 -7.90 -16.15 -1.96
C LYS A 30 -8.18 -17.51 -1.31
N CYS A 31 -7.73 -17.69 -0.07
CA CYS A 31 -7.97 -18.93 0.68
C CYS A 31 -9.44 -19.11 1.08
N LEU A 32 -10.20 -18.01 1.20
CA LEU A 32 -11.59 -18.04 1.62
C LEU A 32 -12.59 -18.15 0.46
N VAL A 33 -12.15 -17.92 -0.75
CA VAL A 33 -13.02 -18.02 -1.94
C VAL A 33 -13.57 -19.45 -2.08
N GLY A 34 -14.89 -19.57 -2.23
CA GLY A 34 -15.56 -20.86 -2.36
C GLY A 34 -15.84 -21.60 -1.05
N GLN A 35 -15.49 -21.02 0.09
CA GLN A 35 -15.74 -21.63 1.41
C GLN A 35 -16.96 -20.98 2.07
N GLU A 36 -18.14 -21.48 1.76
CA GLU A 36 -19.42 -20.94 2.27
C GLU A 36 -19.50 -20.88 3.79
N LYS A 37 -18.89 -21.83 4.48
CA LYS A 37 -18.90 -21.90 5.95
C LYS A 37 -18.10 -20.78 6.61
N LYS A 38 -17.29 -20.05 5.85
CA LYS A 38 -16.46 -18.96 6.35
C LYS A 38 -16.87 -17.60 5.80
N LYS A 39 -18.15 -17.44 5.48
CA LYS A 39 -18.69 -16.22 4.90
C LYS A 39 -18.45 -14.98 5.75
N GLU A 40 -18.63 -15.10 7.06
CA GLU A 40 -18.39 -13.98 8.01
C GLU A 40 -16.92 -13.55 8.00
N LEU A 41 -16.01 -14.53 7.97
CA LEU A 41 -14.56 -14.25 7.92
C LEU A 41 -14.19 -13.59 6.58
N TYR A 42 -14.81 -14.02 5.49
CA TYR A 42 -14.61 -13.42 4.17
C TYR A 42 -15.04 -11.94 4.15
N ILE A 43 -16.22 -11.64 4.71
CA ILE A 43 -16.73 -10.26 4.79
C ILE A 43 -15.80 -9.39 5.63
N LYS A 44 -15.33 -9.90 6.78
CA LYS A 44 -14.40 -9.19 7.64
C LYS A 44 -13.07 -8.91 6.93
N CYS A 45 -12.54 -9.89 6.22
CA CYS A 45 -11.31 -9.77 5.45
C CYS A 45 -11.44 -8.69 4.38
N LYS A 46 -12.55 -8.69 3.65
CA LYS A 46 -12.83 -7.70 2.62
C LYS A 46 -12.89 -6.28 3.18
N LYS A 47 -13.54 -6.12 4.34
CA LYS A 47 -13.63 -4.82 5.02
C LYS A 47 -12.26 -4.32 5.46
N GLU A 48 -11.44 -5.18 6.06
CA GLU A 48 -10.08 -4.83 6.47
C GLU A 48 -9.20 -4.47 5.26
N LYS A 49 -9.39 -5.16 4.14
CA LYS A 49 -8.69 -4.85 2.90
C LYS A 49 -9.03 -3.45 2.38
N GLU A 50 -10.29 -3.07 2.43
CA GLU A 50 -10.72 -1.72 2.05
C GLU A 50 -10.09 -0.66 2.96
N GLU A 51 -10.03 -0.91 4.26
CA GLU A 51 -9.41 0.01 5.22
C GLU A 51 -7.91 0.18 4.95
N ILE A 52 -7.20 -0.90 4.65
CA ILE A 52 -5.76 -0.83 4.39
C ILE A 52 -5.46 -0.16 3.04
N GLU A 53 -6.31 -0.35 2.04
CA GLU A 53 -6.18 0.36 0.77
C GLU A 53 -6.35 1.87 0.96
N LEU A 54 -7.28 2.28 1.81
CA LEU A 54 -7.47 3.68 2.14
C LEU A 54 -6.25 4.27 2.86
N GLN A 55 -5.64 3.51 3.79
CA GLN A 55 -4.41 3.92 4.46
C GLN A 55 -3.27 4.10 3.46
N TYR A 56 -3.17 3.21 2.48
CA TYR A 56 -2.17 3.28 1.42
C TYR A 56 -2.34 4.54 0.56
N GLU A 57 -3.58 4.84 0.16
CA GLU A 57 -3.87 6.06 -0.60
C GLU A 57 -3.54 7.32 0.20
N LYS A 58 -3.88 7.36 1.48
CA LYS A 58 -3.56 8.50 2.36
C LYS A 58 -2.06 8.68 2.52
N TRP A 59 -1.31 7.59 2.62
CA TRP A 59 0.14 7.66 2.69
C TRP A 59 0.71 8.31 1.41
N TRP A 60 0.23 7.88 0.25
CA TRP A 60 0.65 8.46 -1.02
C TRP A 60 0.27 9.93 -1.16
N ASP A 61 -0.94 10.31 -0.76
CA ASP A 61 -1.37 11.70 -0.81
C ASP A 61 -0.46 12.58 0.04
N TYR A 62 -0.09 12.10 1.22
CA TYR A 62 0.84 12.79 2.10
C TYR A 62 2.23 12.93 1.47
N MET A 63 2.75 11.86 0.86
CA MET A 63 4.06 11.87 0.22
C MET A 63 4.10 12.75 -1.02
N ILE A 64 3.06 12.71 -1.84
CA ILE A 64 2.95 13.55 -3.02
C ILE A 64 2.96 15.03 -2.63
N CYS A 65 2.25 15.38 -1.59
CA CYS A 65 2.22 16.74 -1.07
C CYS A 65 3.57 17.16 -0.47
N LYS A 66 4.15 16.30 0.38
CA LYS A 66 5.40 16.58 1.09
C LYS A 66 6.59 16.74 0.15
N TYR A 67 6.69 15.88 -0.85
CA TYR A 67 7.83 15.85 -1.78
C TYR A 67 7.53 16.53 -3.12
N GLN A 68 6.38 17.18 -3.24
CA GLN A 68 5.98 17.93 -4.43
C GLN A 68 6.00 17.08 -5.71
N LEU A 69 5.30 15.95 -5.65
CA LEU A 69 5.25 14.97 -6.74
C LEU A 69 4.00 15.12 -7.63
N GLN A 70 3.27 16.22 -7.53
CA GLN A 70 2.00 16.43 -8.23
C GLN A 70 2.14 16.40 -9.76
N ASP A 71 3.32 16.74 -10.27
CA ASP A 71 3.58 16.77 -11.70
C ASP A 71 3.76 15.38 -12.33
N TYR A 72 3.83 14.34 -11.51
CA TYR A 72 4.03 12.96 -11.97
C TYR A 72 2.73 12.18 -11.92
N PRO A 73 2.42 11.34 -12.94
CA PRO A 73 1.25 10.46 -12.89
C PRO A 73 1.34 9.49 -11.71
N TYR A 74 0.27 9.41 -10.94
CA TYR A 74 0.20 8.51 -9.77
C TYR A 74 0.54 7.05 -10.14
N ALA A 75 0.05 6.59 -11.29
CA ALA A 75 0.27 5.21 -11.73
C ALA A 75 1.75 4.88 -12.03
N GLU A 76 2.58 5.90 -12.24
CA GLU A 76 4.01 5.72 -12.51
C GLU A 76 4.88 5.84 -11.27
N LEU A 77 4.29 6.21 -10.13
CA LEU A 77 5.03 6.31 -8.86
C LEU A 77 5.11 4.96 -8.18
N THR A 78 6.29 4.63 -7.70
CA THR A 78 6.52 3.40 -6.92
C THR A 78 7.42 3.69 -5.73
N VAL A 79 7.32 2.85 -4.70
CA VAL A 79 8.14 2.96 -3.51
C VAL A 79 9.10 1.78 -3.44
N ASP A 80 10.37 2.07 -3.17
CA ASP A 80 11.39 1.07 -2.87
C ASP A 80 11.63 1.09 -1.35
N ALA A 81 11.09 0.09 -0.65
CA ALA A 81 11.20 0.00 0.79
C ALA A 81 12.61 -0.34 1.26
N ILE A 82 13.39 -1.03 0.44
CA ILE A 82 14.78 -1.39 0.77
C ILE A 82 15.68 -0.16 0.62
N GLY A 83 15.54 0.58 -0.47
CA GLY A 83 16.31 1.79 -0.73
C GLY A 83 15.77 3.04 -0.05
N GLU A 84 14.59 2.96 0.56
CA GLU A 84 13.91 4.08 1.22
C GLU A 84 13.70 5.26 0.27
N THR A 85 13.22 4.99 -0.94
CA THR A 85 13.03 6.00 -1.97
C THR A 85 11.66 5.88 -2.66
N ILE A 86 11.20 7.00 -3.22
CA ILE A 86 10.11 7.01 -4.19
C ILE A 86 10.74 7.16 -5.56
N GLN A 87 10.32 6.32 -6.49
CA GLN A 87 10.89 6.24 -7.84
C GLN A 87 9.80 6.38 -8.90
N LEU A 88 10.20 6.88 -10.06
CA LEU A 88 9.37 6.89 -11.26
C LEU A 88 9.66 5.61 -12.04
N VAL A 89 8.61 4.88 -12.33
CA VAL A 89 8.71 3.62 -13.09
C VAL A 89 9.03 3.91 -14.56
#